data_dd5cbd493148a62f2990353d33a67330
#
_entry.id   dd5cbd493148a62f2990353d33a67330
#
_cell.length_a   1.000
_cell.length_b   1.000
_cell.length_c   1.000
_cell.angle_alpha   90.00
_cell.angle_beta   90.00
_cell.angle_gamma   90.00
#
_symmetry.space_group_name_H-M   'P 1'
#
loop_
_entity.id
_entity.type
_entity.pdbx_description
1 polymer ?
#
loop_
_entity_poly.entity_id
_entity_poly.type
_entity_poly.pdbx_seq_one_letter_code
_entity_poly.pdbx_strand_id
1 'polypeptide(L)'
;MDSAADPELASAVVAARASVRARLRAEQAERLVEPFDPALYNHQADLAENILFGEAVGPAFAPARLARQPYLRAVLEAEGLTRPLTEIGLAVARNSVEIFADLPADHPLFDAFSLFPAAERGFFEDLVARQTDAILRRGPAGHRDREALIGLALRYNETRHRFGLIDAALEARIVGARHAFARMLPAPLRGAVEFHDPARVNPAASLEENLLFGRISYGEAGAERRVRALVRRVLAEEGLEDAVYRLGLDSRIDPAATGALAEGAPGPRERVAIDLARCLVREPDILVVAILLEERAPANFEERLAHLRAARAGRGLIVCLPEAADPAALPPFDAVVRVAGNTVAA
;
A
#
# COMPACT_ATOMS: atom_id res chain seq x y z
N MET A 1 -13.95 3.98 -5.56
CA MET A 1 -15.35 3.56 -5.95
C MET A 1 -16.23 4.79 -5.96
N ASP A 2 -16.91 5.10 -7.06
CA ASP A 2 -17.81 6.28 -7.12
C ASP A 2 -19.17 5.90 -6.55
N SER A 3 -19.49 6.39 -5.35
CA SER A 3 -20.76 6.15 -4.67
C SER A 3 -21.97 6.79 -5.37
N ALA A 4 -21.74 7.76 -6.24
CA ALA A 4 -22.79 8.37 -7.04
C ALA A 4 -23.14 7.53 -8.27
N ALA A 5 -22.18 6.78 -8.80
CA ALA A 5 -22.37 5.89 -9.95
C ALA A 5 -23.06 4.57 -9.56
N ASP A 6 -22.80 4.05 -8.34
CA ASP A 6 -23.42 2.82 -7.82
C ASP A 6 -23.78 2.96 -6.32
N PRO A 7 -24.93 3.60 -6.01
CA PRO A 7 -25.34 3.81 -4.63
C PRO A 7 -25.76 2.51 -3.92
N GLU A 8 -26.21 1.49 -4.65
CA GLU A 8 -26.60 0.20 -4.06
C GLU A 8 -25.36 -0.55 -3.60
N LEU A 9 -24.32 -0.63 -4.43
CA LEU A 9 -23.04 -1.22 -4.05
C LEU A 9 -22.39 -0.43 -2.89
N ALA A 10 -22.44 0.90 -2.92
CA ALA A 10 -21.93 1.73 -1.84
C ALA A 10 -22.60 1.41 -0.48
N SER A 11 -23.94 1.28 -0.50
CA SER A 11 -24.71 0.91 0.69
C SER A 11 -24.37 -0.50 1.17
N ALA A 12 -24.24 -1.46 0.24
CA ALA A 12 -23.89 -2.84 0.55
C ALA A 12 -22.46 -2.95 1.16
N VAL A 13 -21.49 -2.18 0.65
CA VAL A 13 -20.13 -2.11 1.21
C VAL A 13 -20.14 -1.56 2.65
N VAL A 14 -20.93 -0.51 2.91
CA VAL A 14 -21.08 0.01 4.28
C VAL A 14 -21.71 -1.01 5.22
N ALA A 15 -22.74 -1.75 4.76
CA ALA A 15 -23.36 -2.82 5.53
C ALA A 15 -22.36 -3.97 5.80
N ALA A 16 -21.56 -4.36 4.80
CA ALA A 16 -20.56 -5.42 4.94
C ALA A 16 -19.45 -5.09 5.97
N ARG A 17 -19.20 -3.81 6.30
CA ARG A 17 -18.32 -3.43 7.43
C ARG A 17 -18.73 -4.08 8.74
N ALA A 18 -20.04 -4.14 9.00
CA ALA A 18 -20.55 -4.76 10.22
C ALA A 18 -20.30 -6.27 10.21
N SER A 19 -20.49 -6.93 9.08
CA SER A 19 -20.24 -8.36 8.90
C SER A 19 -18.75 -8.69 9.04
N VAL A 20 -17.85 -7.87 8.47
CA VAL A 20 -16.39 -8.00 8.65
C VAL A 20 -16.02 -7.89 10.12
N ARG A 21 -16.51 -6.87 10.83
CA ARG A 21 -16.25 -6.69 12.28
C ARG A 21 -16.81 -7.85 13.12
N ALA A 22 -18.02 -8.32 12.81
CA ALA A 22 -18.63 -9.47 13.50
C ALA A 22 -17.78 -10.73 13.29
N ARG A 23 -17.29 -10.95 12.08
CA ARG A 23 -16.44 -12.10 11.78
C ARG A 23 -15.07 -12.01 12.46
N LEU A 24 -14.44 -10.83 12.49
CA LEU A 24 -13.19 -10.61 13.23
C LEU A 24 -13.35 -10.96 14.71
N ARG A 25 -14.47 -10.56 15.34
CA ARG A 25 -14.80 -10.93 16.73
C ARG A 25 -15.01 -12.42 16.91
N ALA A 26 -15.82 -13.03 16.05
CA ALA A 26 -16.14 -14.46 16.13
C ALA A 26 -14.88 -15.34 16.01
N GLU A 27 -13.90 -14.92 15.23
CA GLU A 27 -12.63 -15.61 15.03
C GLU A 27 -11.52 -15.14 16.00
N GLN A 28 -11.84 -14.29 16.99
CA GLN A 28 -10.87 -13.70 17.93
C GLN A 28 -9.67 -13.04 17.21
N ALA A 29 -9.96 -12.40 16.08
CA ALA A 29 -9.00 -11.81 15.16
C ALA A 29 -9.02 -10.26 15.17
N GLU A 30 -9.67 -9.64 16.14
CA GLU A 30 -9.83 -8.17 16.22
C GLU A 30 -8.48 -7.44 16.23
N ARG A 31 -7.45 -8.04 16.84
CA ARG A 31 -6.08 -7.49 16.85
C ARG A 31 -5.43 -7.39 15.47
N LEU A 32 -5.99 -8.05 14.46
CA LEU A 32 -5.46 -7.98 13.09
C LEU A 32 -5.82 -6.69 12.36
N VAL A 33 -6.82 -5.94 12.87
CA VAL A 33 -7.28 -4.69 12.25
C VAL A 33 -7.54 -3.66 13.34
N GLU A 34 -6.85 -2.55 13.29
CA GLU A 34 -7.14 -1.38 14.13
C GLU A 34 -8.16 -0.49 13.41
N PRO A 35 -9.36 -0.32 13.99
CA PRO A 35 -10.43 0.45 13.34
C PRO A 35 -10.12 1.94 13.30
N PHE A 36 -10.67 2.65 12.32
CA PHE A 36 -10.68 4.11 12.31
C PHE A 36 -11.68 4.62 13.35
N ASP A 37 -11.17 5.37 14.33
CA ASP A 37 -11.96 6.08 15.34
C ASP A 37 -11.53 7.56 15.32
N PRO A 38 -12.45 8.52 15.11
CA PRO A 38 -12.08 9.92 15.05
C PRO A 38 -11.49 10.46 16.36
N ALA A 39 -11.81 9.85 17.51
CA ALA A 39 -11.35 10.25 18.83
C ALA A 39 -10.03 9.59 19.26
N LEU A 40 -9.58 8.53 18.57
CA LEU A 40 -8.41 7.77 18.94
C LEU A 40 -7.29 7.89 17.89
N TYR A 41 -6.04 7.87 18.37
CA TYR A 41 -4.89 7.70 17.50
C TYR A 41 -4.87 6.27 16.94
N ASN A 42 -4.58 6.13 15.64
CA ASN A 42 -4.46 4.83 15.00
C ASN A 42 -2.97 4.46 14.89
N HIS A 43 -2.56 3.41 15.61
CA HIS A 43 -1.15 2.98 15.70
C HIS A 43 -0.64 2.29 14.43
N GLN A 44 -1.55 1.85 13.56
CA GLN A 44 -1.21 1.22 12.28
C GLN A 44 -1.15 2.23 11.13
N ALA A 45 -1.61 3.46 11.34
CA ALA A 45 -1.54 4.57 10.39
C ALA A 45 -0.27 5.41 10.63
N ASP A 46 0.24 6.07 9.59
CA ASP A 46 1.33 7.03 9.76
C ASP A 46 0.81 8.37 10.33
N LEU A 47 1.74 9.31 10.61
CA LEU A 47 1.36 10.59 11.20
C LEU A 47 0.52 11.45 10.26
N ALA A 48 0.74 11.37 8.94
CA ALA A 48 -0.07 12.08 7.96
C ALA A 48 -1.50 11.57 7.94
N GLU A 49 -1.68 10.24 7.87
CA GLU A 49 -2.99 9.58 7.91
C GLU A 49 -3.74 9.90 9.21
N ASN A 50 -3.03 9.91 10.34
CA ASN A 50 -3.61 10.28 11.62
C ASN A 50 -4.10 11.75 11.67
N ILE A 51 -3.40 12.67 11.03
CA ILE A 51 -3.80 14.09 10.98
C ILE A 51 -4.92 14.31 9.96
N LEU A 52 -4.79 13.78 8.75
CA LEU A 52 -5.79 13.96 7.69
C LEU A 52 -7.08 13.22 8.01
N PHE A 53 -6.99 12.04 8.59
CA PHE A 53 -8.11 11.13 8.87
C PHE A 53 -9.02 10.94 7.66
N GLY A 54 -8.39 10.67 6.51
CA GLY A 54 -9.04 10.55 5.21
C GLY A 54 -8.03 10.41 4.09
N GLU A 55 -8.53 10.27 2.87
CA GLU A 55 -7.72 10.09 1.67
C GLU A 55 -7.58 11.41 0.90
N ALA A 56 -6.36 11.67 0.41
CA ALA A 56 -6.09 12.84 -0.41
C ALA A 56 -6.71 12.70 -1.80
N VAL A 57 -7.42 13.75 -2.24
CA VAL A 57 -7.99 13.85 -3.59
C VAL A 57 -7.21 14.90 -4.38
N GLY A 58 -6.52 14.45 -5.41
CA GLY A 58 -5.69 15.32 -6.25
C GLY A 58 -4.41 15.82 -5.56
N PRO A 59 -3.76 16.87 -6.10
CA PRO A 59 -2.39 17.21 -5.73
C PRO A 59 -2.24 18.03 -4.44
N ALA A 60 -3.33 18.57 -3.88
CA ALA A 60 -3.23 19.55 -2.78
C ALA A 60 -2.66 18.95 -1.49
N PHE A 61 -3.07 17.73 -1.15
CA PHE A 61 -2.60 16.98 0.01
C PHE A 61 -1.86 15.69 -0.37
N ALA A 62 -1.42 15.57 -1.62
CA ALA A 62 -0.62 14.42 -2.04
C ALA A 62 0.62 14.25 -1.14
N PRO A 63 1.03 12.99 -0.77
CA PRO A 63 2.10 12.71 0.17
C PRO A 63 3.40 13.48 -0.12
N ALA A 64 3.80 13.57 -1.39
CA ALA A 64 5.02 14.28 -1.81
C ALA A 64 4.98 15.81 -1.58
N ARG A 65 3.80 16.41 -1.39
CA ARG A 65 3.61 17.85 -1.21
C ARG A 65 3.07 18.22 0.17
N LEU A 66 2.70 17.23 0.96
CA LEU A 66 1.95 17.41 2.20
C LEU A 66 2.66 18.35 3.18
N ALA A 67 3.96 18.16 3.42
CA ALA A 67 4.76 19.01 4.29
C ALA A 67 4.90 20.47 3.78
N ARG A 68 4.64 20.70 2.49
CA ARG A 68 4.69 22.02 1.83
C ARG A 68 3.34 22.72 1.79
N GLN A 69 2.28 21.98 2.09
CA GLN A 69 0.92 22.51 2.00
C GLN A 69 0.69 23.62 3.05
N PRO A 70 0.41 24.87 2.64
CA PRO A 70 0.35 25.99 3.56
C PRO A 70 -0.68 25.85 4.67
N TYR A 71 -1.84 25.28 4.35
CA TYR A 71 -2.90 25.05 5.32
C TYR A 71 -2.49 24.03 6.39
N LEU A 72 -1.93 22.88 5.99
CA LEU A 72 -1.44 21.90 6.97
C LEU A 72 -0.37 22.51 7.87
N ARG A 73 0.56 23.26 7.31
CA ARG A 73 1.60 23.94 8.09
C ARG A 73 1.02 24.91 9.10
N ALA A 74 -0.02 25.66 8.73
CA ALA A 74 -0.70 26.55 9.66
C ALA A 74 -1.37 25.77 10.80
N VAL A 75 -1.99 24.63 10.50
CA VAL A 75 -2.56 23.73 11.53
C VAL A 75 -1.47 23.19 12.44
N LEU A 76 -0.37 22.67 11.89
CA LEU A 76 0.75 22.16 12.69
C LEU A 76 1.38 23.21 13.60
N GLU A 77 1.48 24.46 13.13
CA GLU A 77 1.99 25.58 13.93
C GLU A 77 1.00 25.95 15.03
N ALA A 78 -0.29 26.07 14.73
CA ALA A 78 -1.33 26.39 15.69
C ALA A 78 -1.44 25.36 16.83
N GLU A 79 -1.28 24.08 16.49
CA GLU A 79 -1.30 22.96 17.47
C GLU A 79 0.09 22.70 18.10
N GLY A 80 1.08 23.55 17.78
CA GLY A 80 2.45 23.48 18.33
C GLY A 80 3.21 22.22 17.88
N LEU A 81 2.83 21.57 16.76
CA LEU A 81 3.42 20.32 16.28
C LEU A 81 4.63 20.52 15.38
N THR A 82 4.88 21.73 14.86
CA THR A 82 6.00 22.01 13.96
C THR A 82 7.34 21.55 14.52
N ARG A 83 7.65 21.90 15.78
CA ARG A 83 8.90 21.51 16.43
C ARG A 83 8.98 20.00 16.71
N PRO A 84 8.00 19.37 17.37
CA PRO A 84 8.02 17.92 17.60
C PRO A 84 8.18 17.10 16.33
N LEU A 85 7.44 17.43 15.25
CA LEU A 85 7.55 16.72 13.98
C LEU A 85 8.92 16.94 13.31
N THR A 86 9.54 18.13 13.48
CA THR A 86 10.90 18.36 12.99
C THR A 86 11.91 17.49 13.75
N GLU A 87 11.76 17.36 15.07
CA GLU A 87 12.62 16.52 15.93
C GLU A 87 12.46 15.03 15.60
N ILE A 88 11.22 14.56 15.40
CA ILE A 88 10.93 13.20 14.94
C ILE A 88 11.57 12.95 13.57
N GLY A 89 11.36 13.83 12.60
CA GLY A 89 11.95 13.69 11.27
C GLY A 89 13.47 13.62 11.31
N LEU A 90 14.12 14.39 12.18
CA LEU A 90 15.56 14.31 12.37
C LEU A 90 16.00 12.97 12.99
N ALA A 91 15.27 12.48 13.98
CA ALA A 91 15.54 11.17 14.58
C ALA A 91 15.34 10.04 13.57
N VAL A 92 14.26 10.10 12.78
CA VAL A 92 14.00 9.15 11.69
C VAL A 92 15.11 9.20 10.64
N ALA A 93 15.57 10.41 10.24
CA ALA A 93 16.66 10.55 9.28
C ALA A 93 17.96 9.92 9.82
N ARG A 94 18.31 10.17 11.08
CA ARG A 94 19.49 9.58 11.74
C ARG A 94 19.43 8.06 11.74
N ASN A 95 18.34 7.51 12.26
CA ASN A 95 18.16 6.05 12.33
C ASN A 95 18.19 5.40 10.93
N SER A 96 17.56 6.03 9.93
CA SER A 96 17.56 5.52 8.57
C SER A 96 18.96 5.57 7.94
N VAL A 97 19.69 6.67 8.10
CA VAL A 97 21.07 6.81 7.60
C VAL A 97 21.99 5.75 8.25
N GLU A 98 21.84 5.53 9.56
CA GLU A 98 22.63 4.52 10.30
C GLU A 98 22.29 3.09 9.86
N ILE A 99 21.01 2.74 9.79
CA ILE A 99 20.55 1.39 9.41
C ILE A 99 21.01 1.02 7.99
N PHE A 100 20.99 1.98 7.08
CA PHE A 100 21.31 1.74 5.67
C PHE A 100 22.72 2.17 5.27
N ALA A 101 23.61 2.51 6.23
CA ALA A 101 24.96 3.04 5.97
C ALA A 101 25.77 2.14 5.03
N ASP A 102 25.75 0.83 5.26
CA ASP A 102 26.55 -0.16 4.52
C ASP A 102 25.83 -0.76 3.30
N LEU A 103 24.60 -0.35 3.03
CA LEU A 103 23.82 -0.87 1.89
C LEU A 103 23.98 0.02 0.65
N PRO A 104 24.19 -0.57 -0.55
CA PRO A 104 24.11 0.16 -1.80
C PRO A 104 22.75 0.83 -1.97
N ALA A 105 22.69 2.00 -2.65
CA ALA A 105 21.47 2.74 -2.84
C ALA A 105 20.40 1.98 -3.68
N ASP A 106 20.85 1.05 -4.54
CA ASP A 106 20.02 0.18 -5.37
C ASP A 106 19.66 -1.15 -4.70
N HIS A 107 19.98 -1.31 -3.41
CA HIS A 107 19.68 -2.55 -2.70
C HIS A 107 18.16 -2.66 -2.42
N PRO A 108 17.54 -3.83 -2.67
CA PRO A 108 16.09 -4.02 -2.50
C PRO A 108 15.57 -3.71 -1.09
N LEU A 109 16.36 -3.92 -0.05
CA LEU A 109 15.99 -3.57 1.33
C LEU A 109 15.89 -2.06 1.54
N PHE A 110 16.67 -1.26 0.82
CA PHE A 110 16.56 0.18 0.89
C PHE A 110 15.19 0.64 0.37
N ASP A 111 14.78 0.17 -0.82
CA ASP A 111 13.49 0.50 -1.40
C ASP A 111 12.30 -0.01 -0.56
N ALA A 112 12.46 -1.16 0.11
CA ALA A 112 11.39 -1.77 0.89
C ALA A 112 11.17 -1.13 2.27
N PHE A 113 12.24 -0.59 2.89
CA PHE A 113 12.19 -0.17 4.30
C PHE A 113 12.62 1.28 4.55
N SER A 114 13.23 1.97 3.59
CA SER A 114 13.59 3.38 3.75
C SER A 114 12.35 4.28 3.69
N LEU A 115 12.35 5.30 4.54
CA LEU A 115 11.31 6.34 4.56
C LEU A 115 11.56 7.46 3.54
N PHE A 116 12.70 7.42 2.84
CA PHE A 116 13.04 8.35 1.75
C PHE A 116 13.62 7.59 0.56
N PRO A 117 13.42 8.08 -0.67
CA PRO A 117 13.95 7.43 -1.86
C PRO A 117 15.47 7.49 -1.91
N ALA A 118 16.11 6.51 -2.58
CA ALA A 118 17.56 6.43 -2.73
C ALA A 118 18.19 7.73 -3.28
N ALA A 119 17.49 8.43 -4.17
CA ALA A 119 17.93 9.71 -4.73
C ALA A 119 18.06 10.83 -3.68
N GLU A 120 17.36 10.74 -2.55
CA GLU A 120 17.41 11.72 -1.47
C GLU A 120 18.39 11.35 -0.36
N ARG A 121 19.04 10.19 -0.45
CA ARG A 121 19.97 9.67 0.58
C ARG A 121 21.07 10.68 0.93
N GLY A 122 21.80 11.17 -0.04
CA GLY A 122 22.89 12.15 0.18
C GLY A 122 22.40 13.44 0.84
N PHE A 123 21.19 13.90 0.50
CA PHE A 123 20.58 15.05 1.15
C PHE A 123 20.34 14.81 2.66
N PHE A 124 19.82 13.63 3.05
CA PHE A 124 19.59 13.32 4.46
C PHE A 124 20.88 13.01 5.23
N GLU A 125 21.88 12.40 4.59
CA GLU A 125 23.22 12.23 5.16
C GLU A 125 23.87 13.59 5.51
N ASP A 126 23.86 14.53 4.56
CA ASP A 126 24.35 15.90 4.78
C ASP A 126 23.53 16.65 5.84
N LEU A 127 22.21 16.43 5.88
CA LEU A 127 21.34 17.06 6.85
C LEU A 127 21.62 16.54 8.26
N VAL A 128 21.82 15.25 8.43
CA VAL A 128 22.16 14.59 9.70
C VAL A 128 23.55 15.02 10.18
N ALA A 129 24.53 15.18 9.27
CA ALA A 129 25.88 15.63 9.60
C ALA A 129 25.93 17.09 10.08
N ARG A 130 24.95 17.91 9.67
CA ARG A 130 24.82 19.30 10.16
C ARG A 130 24.32 19.30 11.61
N GLN A 131 24.85 20.24 12.43
CA GLN A 131 24.40 20.35 13.84
C GLN A 131 22.93 20.75 13.94
N THR A 132 22.22 20.16 14.89
CA THR A 132 20.77 20.35 15.14
C THR A 132 20.38 21.83 15.27
N ASP A 133 21.22 22.65 15.88
CA ASP A 133 20.97 24.09 16.07
C ASP A 133 20.86 24.86 14.73
N ALA A 134 21.57 24.41 13.70
CA ALA A 134 21.49 25.01 12.38
C ALA A 134 20.12 24.77 11.70
N ILE A 135 19.51 23.61 11.95
CA ILE A 135 18.20 23.22 11.40
C ILE A 135 17.06 24.05 12.02
N LEU A 136 17.20 24.39 13.30
CA LEU A 136 16.21 25.18 14.04
C LEU A 136 16.32 26.68 13.76
N ARG A 137 17.38 27.15 13.07
CA ARG A 137 17.56 28.56 12.71
C ARG A 137 16.50 29.07 11.77
N ARG A 138 16.10 30.33 11.94
CA ARG A 138 15.20 31.03 11.02
C ARG A 138 15.98 31.43 9.76
N GLY A 139 15.42 31.10 8.59
CA GLY A 139 16.00 31.46 7.29
C GLY A 139 15.59 30.47 6.18
N PRO A 140 15.88 30.77 4.90
CA PRO A 140 15.45 29.93 3.77
C PRO A 140 15.99 28.49 3.82
N ALA A 141 17.26 28.30 4.21
CA ALA A 141 17.87 26.98 4.34
C ALA A 141 17.23 26.18 5.47
N GLY A 142 17.10 26.78 6.65
CA GLY A 142 16.44 26.13 7.79
C GLY A 142 14.94 25.84 7.53
N HIS A 143 14.29 26.62 6.69
CA HIS A 143 12.92 26.36 6.28
C HIS A 143 12.81 25.09 5.40
N ARG A 144 13.69 24.95 4.40
CA ARG A 144 13.75 23.78 3.52
C ARG A 144 14.07 22.51 4.31
N ASP A 145 15.03 22.57 5.21
CA ASP A 145 15.43 21.44 6.04
C ASP A 145 14.28 20.99 6.96
N ARG A 146 13.59 21.93 7.63
CA ARG A 146 12.41 21.62 8.44
C ARG A 146 11.28 21.01 7.64
N GLU A 147 11.04 21.52 6.44
CA GLU A 147 10.02 21.00 5.53
C GLU A 147 10.31 19.54 5.13
N ALA A 148 11.56 19.23 4.79
CA ALA A 148 11.99 17.87 4.47
C ALA A 148 11.85 16.94 5.69
N LEU A 149 12.25 17.40 6.90
CA LEU A 149 12.12 16.64 8.12
C LEU A 149 10.66 16.40 8.53
N ILE A 150 9.80 17.42 8.42
CA ILE A 150 8.36 17.24 8.66
C ILE A 150 7.79 16.25 7.64
N GLY A 151 8.21 16.33 6.36
CA GLY A 151 7.79 15.36 5.34
C GLY A 151 8.19 13.93 5.68
N LEU A 152 9.36 13.75 6.27
CA LEU A 152 9.82 12.45 6.75
C LEU A 152 9.04 11.98 7.98
N ALA A 153 8.82 12.86 8.96
CA ALA A 153 8.01 12.58 10.13
C ALA A 153 6.58 12.16 9.77
N LEU A 154 5.96 12.84 8.81
CA LEU A 154 4.59 12.53 8.37
C LEU A 154 4.43 11.10 7.85
N ARG A 155 5.49 10.49 7.30
CA ARG A 155 5.51 9.09 6.83
C ARG A 155 5.85 8.08 7.94
N TYR A 156 6.18 8.58 9.14
CA TYR A 156 6.59 7.72 10.24
C TYR A 156 5.39 7.02 10.88
N ASN A 157 5.54 5.71 11.10
CA ASN A 157 4.61 4.87 11.85
C ASN A 157 5.38 4.14 12.95
N GLU A 158 4.96 4.29 14.21
CA GLU A 158 5.67 3.70 15.36
C GLU A 158 5.64 2.17 15.35
N THR A 159 4.51 1.57 15.02
CA THR A 159 4.36 0.09 15.03
C THR A 159 5.21 -0.58 13.96
N ARG A 160 5.37 0.07 12.81
CA ARG A 160 6.15 -0.43 11.68
C ARG A 160 7.64 -0.20 11.87
N HIS A 161 8.07 1.01 12.28
CA HIS A 161 9.48 1.42 12.30
C HIS A 161 10.14 1.25 13.67
N ARG A 162 9.37 1.33 14.76
CA ARG A 162 9.77 0.99 16.15
C ARG A 162 10.97 1.79 16.67
N PHE A 163 11.00 3.10 16.41
CA PHE A 163 12.07 3.97 16.92
C PHE A 163 11.78 4.58 18.30
N GLY A 164 10.57 4.37 18.83
CA GLY A 164 10.19 4.88 20.15
C GLY A 164 10.02 6.40 20.21
N LEU A 165 9.52 7.01 19.12
CA LEU A 165 9.46 8.47 18.97
C LEU A 165 8.09 9.07 19.29
N ILE A 166 7.06 8.25 19.40
CA ILE A 166 5.68 8.68 19.65
C ILE A 166 5.25 8.22 21.04
N ASP A 167 4.88 9.16 21.88
CA ASP A 167 4.30 8.93 23.20
C ASP A 167 2.81 9.31 23.24
N ALA A 168 2.12 8.90 24.31
CA ALA A 168 0.69 9.16 24.49
C ALA A 168 0.33 10.66 24.48
N ALA A 169 1.25 11.54 24.93
CA ALA A 169 1.02 12.98 24.90
C ALA A 169 1.04 13.53 23.47
N LEU A 170 1.93 13.02 22.65
CA LEU A 170 2.00 13.37 21.23
C LEU A 170 0.80 12.80 20.45
N GLU A 171 0.39 11.55 20.72
CA GLU A 171 -0.80 10.96 20.15
C GLU A 171 -2.05 11.83 20.36
N ALA A 172 -2.25 12.27 21.62
CA ALA A 172 -3.38 13.16 21.93
C ALA A 172 -3.32 14.50 21.17
N ARG A 173 -2.12 15.06 20.96
CA ARG A 173 -1.91 16.28 20.19
C ARG A 173 -2.14 16.07 18.70
N ILE A 174 -1.76 14.92 18.15
CA ILE A 174 -2.05 14.54 16.76
C ILE A 174 -3.56 14.42 16.52
N VAL A 175 -4.29 13.80 17.46
CA VAL A 175 -5.76 13.76 17.41
C VAL A 175 -6.36 15.17 17.51
N GLY A 176 -5.79 16.05 18.34
CA GLY A 176 -6.15 17.47 18.38
C GLY A 176 -5.97 18.17 17.03
N ALA A 177 -4.82 17.95 16.38
CA ALA A 177 -4.54 18.50 15.06
C ALA A 177 -5.47 17.94 13.97
N ARG A 178 -5.86 16.66 14.04
CA ARG A 178 -6.91 16.04 13.20
C ARG A 178 -8.21 16.84 13.26
N HIS A 179 -8.69 17.09 14.46
CA HIS A 179 -9.93 17.84 14.68
C HIS A 179 -9.81 19.31 14.22
N ALA A 180 -8.67 19.94 14.46
CA ALA A 180 -8.40 21.30 13.99
C ALA A 180 -8.36 21.34 12.45
N PHE A 181 -7.68 20.39 11.81
CA PHE A 181 -7.60 20.26 10.37
C PHE A 181 -8.98 20.12 9.73
N ALA A 182 -9.81 19.20 10.20
CA ALA A 182 -11.13 18.98 9.64
C ALA A 182 -12.05 20.21 9.84
N ARG A 183 -12.05 20.78 11.05
CA ARG A 183 -12.95 21.90 11.42
C ARG A 183 -12.64 23.18 10.66
N MET A 184 -11.36 23.48 10.45
CA MET A 184 -10.92 24.76 9.86
C MET A 184 -10.61 24.66 8.36
N LEU A 185 -10.88 23.51 7.71
CA LEU A 185 -10.54 23.31 6.31
C LEU A 185 -11.22 24.35 5.40
N PRO A 186 -10.43 25.18 4.68
CA PRO A 186 -10.98 26.23 3.82
C PRO A 186 -11.86 25.67 2.70
N ALA A 187 -12.91 26.41 2.34
CA ALA A 187 -13.85 25.99 1.30
C ALA A 187 -13.20 25.52 -0.02
N PRO A 188 -12.15 26.19 -0.55
CA PRO A 188 -11.46 25.73 -1.77
C PRO A 188 -10.73 24.39 -1.64
N LEU A 189 -10.44 23.94 -0.41
CA LEU A 189 -9.72 22.68 -0.14
C LEU A 189 -10.64 21.54 0.30
N ARG A 190 -11.94 21.78 0.51
CA ARG A 190 -12.87 20.76 1.01
C ARG A 190 -12.97 19.53 0.12
N GLY A 191 -12.85 19.69 -1.21
CA GLY A 191 -12.83 18.57 -2.14
C GLY A 191 -11.46 17.91 -2.34
N ALA A 192 -10.44 18.37 -1.62
CA ALA A 192 -9.09 17.80 -1.73
C ALA A 192 -8.78 16.70 -0.69
N VAL A 193 -9.73 16.40 0.21
CA VAL A 193 -9.67 15.30 1.17
C VAL A 193 -11.05 14.67 1.30
N GLU A 194 -11.11 13.35 1.16
CA GLU A 194 -12.29 12.56 1.52
C GLU A 194 -12.06 11.95 2.91
N PHE A 195 -12.77 12.51 3.90
CA PHE A 195 -12.64 12.07 5.29
C PHE A 195 -13.23 10.66 5.51
N HIS A 196 -12.66 9.91 6.44
CA HIS A 196 -13.24 8.65 6.88
C HIS A 196 -14.56 8.90 7.63
N ASP A 197 -15.63 8.34 7.10
CA ASP A 197 -16.98 8.42 7.66
C ASP A 197 -17.52 6.98 7.82
N PRO A 198 -17.92 6.56 9.03
CA PRO A 198 -18.43 5.20 9.24
C PRO A 198 -19.74 4.93 8.49
N ALA A 199 -20.51 5.96 8.14
CA ALA A 199 -21.80 5.84 7.47
C ALA A 199 -21.70 5.92 5.93
N ARG A 200 -20.52 6.23 5.38
CA ARG A 200 -20.34 6.46 3.95
C ARG A 200 -19.11 5.71 3.42
N VAL A 201 -19.16 5.32 2.14
CA VAL A 201 -17.99 4.88 1.43
C VAL A 201 -17.08 6.06 1.13
N ASN A 202 -15.80 5.90 1.33
CA ASN A 202 -14.78 6.85 0.89
C ASN A 202 -14.42 6.53 -0.59
N PRO A 203 -14.76 7.39 -1.56
CA PRO A 203 -14.51 7.11 -2.98
C PRO A 203 -13.01 7.14 -3.34
N ALA A 204 -12.18 7.80 -2.55
CA ALA A 204 -10.74 7.88 -2.74
C ALA A 204 -9.97 6.69 -2.13
N ALA A 205 -10.60 5.95 -1.22
CA ALA A 205 -10.03 4.77 -0.61
C ALA A 205 -10.28 3.50 -1.44
N SER A 206 -9.44 2.48 -1.26
CA SER A 206 -9.64 1.16 -1.84
C SER A 206 -10.90 0.48 -1.29
N LEU A 207 -11.39 -0.55 -1.98
CA LEU A 207 -12.50 -1.35 -1.48
C LEU A 207 -12.15 -2.06 -0.16
N GLU A 208 -10.91 -2.56 -0.03
CA GLU A 208 -10.41 -3.20 1.18
C GLU A 208 -10.46 -2.24 2.37
N GLU A 209 -9.97 -1.02 2.22
CA GLU A 209 -10.03 0.02 3.26
C GLU A 209 -11.47 0.42 3.60
N ASN A 210 -12.34 0.49 2.61
CA ASN A 210 -13.76 0.75 2.84
C ASN A 210 -14.44 -0.38 3.62
N LEU A 211 -14.12 -1.64 3.36
CA LEU A 211 -14.69 -2.79 4.07
C LEU A 211 -14.14 -2.93 5.49
N LEU A 212 -12.82 -2.77 5.66
CA LEU A 212 -12.17 -2.87 6.97
C LEU A 212 -12.52 -1.67 7.85
N PHE A 213 -12.64 -0.50 7.25
CA PHE A 213 -12.74 0.77 7.95
C PHE A 213 -11.71 0.86 9.08
N GLY A 214 -10.45 0.62 8.73
CA GLY A 214 -9.30 0.49 9.63
C GLY A 214 -8.04 0.06 8.89
N ARG A 215 -6.94 -0.07 9.63
CA ARG A 215 -5.65 -0.51 9.11
C ARG A 215 -5.28 -1.91 9.61
N ILE A 216 -4.69 -2.71 8.73
CA ILE A 216 -4.20 -4.05 9.10
C ILE A 216 -2.95 -3.89 9.99
N SER A 217 -2.86 -4.70 11.04
CA SER A 217 -1.78 -4.64 12.01
C SER A 217 -0.44 -5.10 11.44
N TYR A 218 0.58 -4.22 11.51
CA TYR A 218 1.97 -4.56 11.16
C TYR A 218 2.64 -5.52 12.15
N GLY A 219 2.17 -5.55 13.40
CA GLY A 219 2.76 -6.34 14.47
C GLY A 219 2.40 -7.82 14.44
N GLU A 220 1.42 -8.22 13.65
CA GLU A 220 0.85 -9.57 13.65
C GLU A 220 1.28 -10.35 12.39
N ALA A 221 2.04 -11.42 12.60
CA ALA A 221 2.51 -12.25 11.50
C ALA A 221 1.36 -12.84 10.67
N GLY A 222 1.39 -12.61 9.36
CA GLY A 222 0.38 -13.10 8.43
C GLY A 222 -0.99 -12.42 8.56
N ALA A 223 -1.08 -11.27 9.24
CA ALA A 223 -2.31 -10.50 9.39
C ALA A 223 -2.98 -10.23 8.05
N GLU A 224 -2.23 -9.70 7.09
CA GLU A 224 -2.74 -9.36 5.75
C GLU A 224 -3.41 -10.55 5.05
N ARG A 225 -2.74 -11.70 5.04
CA ARG A 225 -3.31 -12.92 4.42
C ARG A 225 -4.57 -13.39 5.14
N ARG A 226 -4.58 -13.36 6.48
CA ARG A 226 -5.74 -13.78 7.29
C ARG A 226 -6.92 -12.84 7.10
N VAL A 227 -6.68 -11.53 7.13
CA VAL A 227 -7.71 -10.50 6.93
C VAL A 227 -8.29 -10.60 5.52
N ARG A 228 -7.45 -10.70 4.48
CA ARG A 228 -7.95 -10.86 3.10
C ARG A 228 -8.76 -12.13 2.91
N ALA A 229 -8.37 -13.24 3.53
CA ALA A 229 -9.15 -14.47 3.49
C ALA A 229 -10.51 -14.30 4.18
N LEU A 230 -10.56 -13.59 5.31
CA LEU A 230 -11.79 -13.26 6.02
C LEU A 230 -12.70 -12.35 5.17
N VAL A 231 -12.15 -11.28 4.60
CA VAL A 231 -12.90 -10.35 3.73
C VAL A 231 -13.50 -11.07 2.54
N ARG A 232 -12.75 -11.96 1.87
CA ARG A 232 -13.30 -12.76 0.75
C ARG A 232 -14.50 -13.61 1.17
N ARG A 233 -14.43 -14.28 2.34
CA ARG A 233 -15.58 -15.06 2.84
C ARG A 233 -16.80 -14.19 3.11
N VAL A 234 -16.60 -13.02 3.71
CA VAL A 234 -17.70 -12.08 3.94
C VAL A 234 -18.30 -11.60 2.61
N LEU A 235 -17.47 -11.26 1.62
CA LEU A 235 -17.96 -10.86 0.29
C LEU A 235 -18.78 -11.96 -0.38
N ALA A 236 -18.35 -13.23 -0.27
CA ALA A 236 -19.10 -14.37 -0.79
C ALA A 236 -20.43 -14.56 -0.04
N GLU A 237 -20.43 -14.48 1.28
CA GLU A 237 -21.64 -14.61 2.12
C GLU A 237 -22.65 -13.49 1.88
N GLU A 238 -22.19 -12.27 1.61
CA GLU A 238 -23.02 -11.09 1.30
C GLU A 238 -23.40 -11.01 -0.20
N GLY A 239 -22.91 -11.94 -1.05
CA GLY A 239 -23.20 -11.96 -2.48
C GLY A 239 -22.56 -10.80 -3.26
N LEU A 240 -21.45 -10.24 -2.75
CA LEU A 240 -20.78 -9.06 -3.31
C LEU A 240 -19.62 -9.40 -4.27
N GLU A 241 -19.25 -10.67 -4.41
CA GLU A 241 -18.08 -11.08 -5.21
C GLU A 241 -18.17 -10.61 -6.66
N ASP A 242 -19.31 -10.82 -7.34
CA ASP A 242 -19.50 -10.41 -8.73
C ASP A 242 -19.40 -8.90 -8.92
N ALA A 243 -19.91 -8.12 -7.97
CA ALA A 243 -19.81 -6.67 -8.01
C ALA A 243 -18.35 -6.20 -7.83
N VAL A 244 -17.60 -6.86 -6.95
CA VAL A 244 -16.16 -6.60 -6.74
C VAL A 244 -15.36 -6.93 -7.99
N TYR A 245 -15.63 -8.08 -8.65
CA TYR A 245 -14.97 -8.44 -9.90
C TYR A 245 -15.26 -7.44 -11.01
N ARG A 246 -16.50 -7.00 -11.17
CA ARG A 246 -16.87 -5.96 -12.15
C ARG A 246 -16.13 -4.66 -11.90
N LEU A 247 -16.10 -4.20 -10.64
CA LEU A 247 -15.38 -3.00 -10.26
C LEU A 247 -13.88 -3.11 -10.57
N GLY A 248 -13.29 -4.29 -10.32
CA GLY A 248 -11.89 -4.57 -10.67
C GLY A 248 -11.63 -4.55 -12.17
N LEU A 249 -12.54 -5.13 -12.98
CA LEU A 249 -12.42 -5.14 -14.44
C LEU A 249 -12.57 -3.75 -15.07
N ASP A 250 -13.35 -2.86 -14.45
CA ASP A 250 -13.52 -1.47 -14.88
C ASP A 250 -12.36 -0.55 -14.43
N SER A 251 -11.51 -1.02 -13.52
CA SER A 251 -10.38 -0.26 -13.01
C SER A 251 -9.29 -0.11 -14.07
N ARG A 252 -8.82 1.12 -14.29
CA ARG A 252 -7.68 1.37 -15.19
C ARG A 252 -6.38 0.99 -14.48
N ILE A 253 -5.58 0.20 -15.18
CA ILE A 253 -4.25 -0.18 -14.73
C ILE A 253 -3.25 0.64 -15.54
N ASP A 254 -2.34 1.32 -14.86
CA ASP A 254 -1.18 1.96 -15.50
C ASP A 254 -0.04 0.95 -15.60
N PRO A 255 0.24 0.37 -16.77
CA PRO A 255 1.32 -0.60 -16.93
C PRO A 255 2.72 0.02 -16.78
N ALA A 256 2.81 1.36 -16.88
CA ALA A 256 4.08 2.09 -16.70
C ALA A 256 4.35 2.45 -15.22
N ALA A 257 3.36 2.33 -14.35
CA ALA A 257 3.55 2.53 -12.92
C ALA A 257 4.47 1.43 -12.38
N THR A 258 5.71 1.80 -12.04
CA THR A 258 6.72 0.89 -11.49
C THR A 258 7.23 1.40 -10.15
N GLY A 259 7.43 0.49 -9.20
CA GLY A 259 7.99 0.76 -7.88
C GLY A 259 6.98 0.67 -6.74
N ALA A 260 7.49 0.40 -5.55
CA ALA A 260 6.71 0.22 -4.31
C ALA A 260 5.97 1.48 -3.84
N LEU A 261 6.27 2.64 -4.44
CA LEU A 261 5.65 3.93 -4.12
C LEU A 261 4.52 4.33 -5.09
N ALA A 262 4.28 3.55 -6.16
CA ALA A 262 3.18 3.81 -7.08
C ALA A 262 1.91 3.16 -6.52
N GLU A 263 1.10 3.93 -5.82
CA GLU A 263 -0.21 3.48 -5.37
C GLU A 263 -1.04 2.95 -6.55
N GLY A 264 -1.56 1.72 -6.41
CA GLY A 264 -2.34 1.06 -7.47
C GLY A 264 -1.53 0.46 -8.62
N ALA A 265 -0.20 0.48 -8.58
CA ALA A 265 0.61 -0.25 -9.55
C ALA A 265 0.48 -1.76 -9.33
N PRO A 266 0.19 -2.53 -10.39
CA PRO A 266 0.12 -3.98 -10.28
C PRO A 266 1.50 -4.54 -9.89
N GLY A 267 1.53 -5.41 -8.90
CA GLY A 267 2.72 -6.17 -8.52
C GLY A 267 3.20 -7.09 -9.67
N PRO A 268 4.40 -7.66 -9.59
CA PRO A 268 4.93 -8.54 -10.63
C PRO A 268 3.99 -9.69 -10.99
N ARG A 269 3.35 -10.31 -9.99
CA ARG A 269 2.39 -11.41 -10.18
C ARG A 269 1.10 -10.95 -10.88
N GLU A 270 0.61 -9.78 -10.52
CA GLU A 270 -0.59 -9.20 -11.10
C GLU A 270 -0.35 -8.80 -12.56
N ARG A 271 0.83 -8.27 -12.90
CA ARG A 271 1.23 -7.98 -14.28
C ARG A 271 1.23 -9.23 -15.14
N VAL A 272 1.87 -10.31 -14.67
CA VAL A 272 1.87 -11.60 -15.38
C VAL A 272 0.45 -12.12 -15.59
N ALA A 273 -0.42 -12.01 -14.57
CA ALA A 273 -1.82 -12.43 -14.69
C ALA A 273 -2.60 -11.59 -15.72
N ILE A 274 -2.38 -10.27 -15.73
CA ILE A 274 -3.00 -9.35 -16.69
C ILE A 274 -2.50 -9.63 -18.12
N ASP A 275 -1.20 -9.82 -18.31
CA ASP A 275 -0.63 -10.11 -19.62
C ASP A 275 -1.11 -11.46 -20.14
N LEU A 276 -1.21 -12.46 -19.26
CA LEU A 276 -1.78 -13.76 -19.61
C LEU A 276 -3.26 -13.64 -19.99
N ALA A 277 -4.07 -12.91 -19.24
CA ALA A 277 -5.47 -12.67 -19.56
C ALA A 277 -5.63 -11.97 -20.92
N ARG A 278 -4.80 -10.96 -21.21
CA ARG A 278 -4.77 -10.27 -22.51
C ARG A 278 -4.41 -11.21 -23.65
N CYS A 279 -3.47 -12.12 -23.43
CA CYS A 279 -3.10 -13.13 -24.42
C CYS A 279 -4.23 -14.14 -24.64
N LEU A 280 -4.92 -14.57 -23.58
CA LEU A 280 -6.06 -15.48 -23.68
C LEU A 280 -7.25 -14.86 -24.46
N VAL A 281 -7.54 -13.57 -24.20
CA VAL A 281 -8.60 -12.84 -24.93
C VAL A 281 -8.28 -12.69 -26.42
N ARG A 282 -6.99 -12.59 -26.81
CA ARG A 282 -6.57 -12.52 -28.21
C ARG A 282 -6.65 -13.84 -28.95
N GLU A 283 -6.80 -14.93 -28.22
CA GLU A 283 -6.90 -16.29 -28.75
C GLU A 283 -5.79 -16.67 -29.77
N PRO A 284 -4.50 -16.49 -29.48
CA PRO A 284 -3.43 -16.82 -30.41
C PRO A 284 -3.41 -18.31 -30.73
N ASP A 285 -2.94 -18.73 -31.91
CA ASP A 285 -2.79 -20.14 -32.23
C ASP A 285 -1.76 -20.85 -31.35
N ILE A 286 -0.68 -20.15 -30.98
CA ILE A 286 0.36 -20.64 -30.07
C ILE A 286 0.52 -19.64 -28.95
N LEU A 287 0.39 -20.09 -27.70
CA LEU A 287 0.65 -19.32 -26.49
C LEU A 287 1.95 -19.83 -25.84
N VAL A 288 2.91 -18.92 -25.61
CA VAL A 288 4.13 -19.22 -24.87
C VAL A 288 4.04 -18.56 -23.51
N VAL A 289 4.19 -19.33 -22.45
CA VAL A 289 4.14 -18.87 -21.06
C VAL A 289 5.44 -19.19 -20.37
N ALA A 290 6.15 -18.17 -19.90
CA ALA A 290 7.35 -18.33 -19.05
C ALA A 290 6.95 -18.25 -17.58
N ILE A 291 7.22 -19.28 -16.80
CA ILE A 291 6.87 -19.36 -15.38
C ILE A 291 8.09 -19.07 -14.54
N LEU A 292 8.05 -17.99 -13.77
CA LEU A 292 9.10 -17.61 -12.86
C LEU A 292 9.08 -18.50 -11.59
N LEU A 293 10.27 -18.76 -11.03
CA LEU A 293 10.44 -19.61 -9.83
C LEU A 293 9.58 -19.20 -8.63
N GLU A 294 9.35 -17.90 -8.46
CA GLU A 294 8.57 -17.33 -7.35
C GLU A 294 7.07 -17.64 -7.43
N GLU A 295 6.57 -18.03 -8.59
CA GLU A 295 5.17 -18.41 -8.81
C GLU A 295 4.87 -19.86 -8.44
N ARG A 296 5.87 -20.60 -8.00
CA ARG A 296 5.79 -22.01 -7.61
C ARG A 296 5.29 -22.22 -6.19
N ALA A 297 4.13 -21.73 -5.81
CA ALA A 297 3.42 -22.35 -4.71
C ALA A 297 2.80 -23.67 -5.23
N PRO A 298 3.21 -24.86 -4.78
CA PRO A 298 2.79 -26.13 -5.38
C PRO A 298 1.27 -26.28 -5.52
N ALA A 299 0.51 -25.82 -4.56
CA ALA A 299 -0.95 -25.97 -4.55
C ALA A 299 -1.69 -25.14 -5.61
N ASN A 300 -1.12 -24.01 -6.06
CA ASN A 300 -1.77 -23.14 -7.04
C ASN A 300 -1.25 -23.32 -8.46
N PHE A 301 -0.09 -23.93 -8.62
CA PHE A 301 0.55 -24.07 -9.93
C PHE A 301 -0.15 -25.11 -10.82
N GLU A 302 -0.42 -26.28 -10.26
CA GLU A 302 -1.13 -27.35 -10.99
C GLU A 302 -2.53 -26.92 -11.43
N GLU A 303 -3.26 -26.24 -10.55
CA GLU A 303 -4.60 -25.72 -10.83
C GLU A 303 -4.57 -24.66 -11.94
N ARG A 304 -3.64 -23.71 -11.88
CA ARG A 304 -3.47 -22.67 -12.91
C ARG A 304 -3.09 -23.28 -14.26
N LEU A 305 -2.19 -24.26 -14.25
CA LEU A 305 -1.77 -24.95 -15.45
C LEU A 305 -2.93 -25.78 -16.06
N ALA A 306 -3.75 -26.43 -15.22
CA ALA A 306 -4.93 -27.14 -15.65
C ALA A 306 -5.96 -26.19 -16.30
N HIS A 307 -6.23 -25.04 -15.69
CA HIS A 307 -7.09 -24.02 -16.29
C HIS A 307 -6.54 -23.47 -17.60
N LEU A 308 -5.22 -23.22 -17.68
CA LEU A 308 -4.58 -22.75 -18.90
C LEU A 308 -4.69 -23.77 -20.04
N ARG A 309 -4.47 -25.05 -19.74
CA ARG A 309 -4.63 -26.14 -20.71
C ARG A 309 -6.08 -26.27 -21.20
N ALA A 310 -7.05 -26.18 -20.28
CA ALA A 310 -8.46 -26.21 -20.62
C ALA A 310 -8.84 -25.03 -21.54
N ALA A 311 -8.37 -23.84 -21.23
CA ALA A 311 -8.60 -22.65 -22.05
C ALA A 311 -7.87 -22.69 -23.40
N ARG A 312 -6.87 -23.58 -23.56
CA ARG A 312 -6.10 -23.76 -24.81
C ARG A 312 -6.36 -25.09 -25.51
N ALA A 313 -7.45 -25.77 -25.18
CA ALA A 313 -7.79 -27.03 -25.81
C ALA A 313 -7.85 -26.90 -27.35
N GLY A 314 -7.11 -27.74 -28.06
CA GLY A 314 -6.99 -27.72 -29.50
C GLY A 314 -6.06 -26.66 -30.10
N ARG A 315 -5.34 -25.91 -29.29
CA ARG A 315 -4.35 -24.90 -29.71
C ARG A 315 -2.97 -25.15 -29.08
N GLY A 316 -1.92 -24.52 -29.61
CA GLY A 316 -0.55 -24.69 -29.11
C GLY A 316 -0.36 -23.99 -27.79
N LEU A 317 0.22 -24.71 -26.82
CA LEU A 317 0.67 -24.18 -25.54
C LEU A 317 2.11 -24.62 -25.27
N ILE A 318 3.01 -23.67 -25.11
CA ILE A 318 4.40 -23.89 -24.72
C ILE A 318 4.59 -23.28 -23.33
N VAL A 319 5.01 -24.10 -22.38
CA VAL A 319 5.32 -23.66 -21.01
C VAL A 319 6.82 -23.75 -20.78
N CYS A 320 7.46 -22.61 -20.58
CA CYS A 320 8.87 -22.53 -20.25
C CYS A 320 9.04 -22.61 -18.73
N LEU A 321 9.79 -23.61 -18.27
CA LEU A 321 10.09 -23.85 -16.86
C LEU A 321 11.56 -23.58 -16.59
N PRO A 322 11.94 -23.12 -15.39
CA PRO A 322 13.32 -23.02 -15.02
C PRO A 322 13.96 -24.41 -14.86
N GLU A 323 15.28 -24.47 -14.99
CA GLU A 323 16.09 -25.72 -14.95
C GLU A 323 15.83 -26.59 -13.71
N ALA A 324 15.54 -25.94 -12.56
CA ALA A 324 15.25 -26.64 -11.30
C ALA A 324 13.85 -27.28 -11.25
N ALA A 325 13.04 -27.16 -12.31
CA ALA A 325 11.71 -27.76 -12.36
C ALA A 325 11.78 -29.25 -12.69
N ASP A 326 11.12 -30.07 -11.87
CA ASP A 326 10.91 -31.48 -12.23
C ASP A 326 9.68 -31.62 -13.14
N PRO A 327 9.87 -31.95 -14.43
CA PRO A 327 8.76 -32.14 -15.35
C PRO A 327 7.82 -33.29 -14.95
N ALA A 328 8.32 -34.27 -14.18
CA ALA A 328 7.52 -35.40 -13.71
C ALA A 328 6.49 -35.03 -12.63
N ALA A 329 6.71 -33.90 -11.94
CA ALA A 329 5.77 -33.36 -10.96
C ALA A 329 4.63 -32.55 -11.62
N LEU A 330 4.60 -32.43 -12.94
CA LEU A 330 3.63 -31.63 -13.67
C LEU A 330 2.58 -32.51 -14.36
N PRO A 331 1.38 -31.96 -14.68
CA PRO A 331 0.45 -32.65 -15.57
C PRO A 331 1.13 -33.06 -16.87
N PRO A 332 0.79 -34.23 -17.46
CA PRO A 332 1.46 -34.74 -18.64
C PRO A 332 1.34 -33.76 -19.83
N PHE A 333 2.48 -33.43 -20.43
CA PHE A 333 2.59 -32.68 -21.68
C PHE A 333 2.75 -33.67 -22.87
N ASP A 334 2.36 -33.24 -24.07
CA ASP A 334 2.54 -34.05 -25.29
C ASP A 334 4.04 -34.24 -25.61
N ALA A 335 4.88 -33.27 -25.30
CA ALA A 335 6.33 -33.31 -25.42
C ALA A 335 7.01 -32.46 -24.36
N VAL A 336 8.18 -32.90 -23.92
CA VAL A 336 9.08 -32.15 -23.03
C VAL A 336 10.42 -31.97 -23.74
N VAL A 337 10.81 -30.71 -23.89
CA VAL A 337 12.08 -30.33 -24.54
C VAL A 337 13.00 -29.74 -23.48
N ARG A 338 14.22 -30.29 -23.34
CA ARG A 338 15.25 -29.73 -22.46
C ARG A 338 16.19 -28.84 -23.29
N VAL A 339 16.44 -27.64 -22.78
CA VAL A 339 17.37 -26.68 -23.38
C VAL A 339 18.52 -26.49 -22.41
N ALA A 340 19.73 -26.82 -22.83
CA ALA A 340 20.97 -26.60 -22.07
C ALA A 340 21.90 -25.67 -22.87
N GLY A 341 22.11 -24.46 -22.34
CA GLY A 341 22.83 -23.42 -23.09
C GLY A 341 22.09 -23.06 -24.39
N ASN A 342 22.77 -23.18 -25.55
CA ASN A 342 22.20 -22.89 -26.87
C ASN A 342 21.79 -24.17 -27.64
N THR A 343 21.71 -25.29 -26.97
CA THR A 343 21.39 -26.59 -27.63
C THR A 343 20.15 -27.20 -27.03
N VAL A 344 19.35 -27.83 -27.89
CA VAL A 344 18.20 -28.63 -27.50
C VAL A 344 18.73 -30.04 -27.21
N ALA A 345 18.56 -30.52 -25.97
CA ALA A 345 18.82 -31.90 -25.63
C ALA A 345 17.57 -32.72 -25.94
N ALA A 346 17.75 -33.77 -26.72
CA ALA A 346 16.71 -34.72 -27.06
C ALA A 346 16.29 -35.59 -25.89
#